data_ee0c79f1265c39c9ee2c0e81c5aa635b
#
_entry.id   ee0c79f1265c39c9ee2c0e81c5aa635b
#
_cell.length_a   1.000
_cell.length_b   1.000
_cell.length_c   1.000
_cell.angle_alpha   90.00
_cell.angle_beta   90.00
_cell.angle_gamma   90.00
#
_symmetry.space_group_name_H-M   'P 1'
#
loop_
_entity.id
_entity.type
_entity.pdbx_description
1 polymer ?
#
loop_
_entity_poly.entity_id
_entity_poly.type
_entity_poly.pdbx_seq_one_letter_code
_entity_poly.pdbx_strand_id
1 'polypeptide(L)'
;MLTGLLIGTSYIPFPPWALLFCHVPLWIFWLREGSIRRVLWGGWLAQFLFCLIGFHWVAYTAHEFGQMPWPLALLVLLLFCAFGHLYLVLAGLSWAILRDRLGLGRTQQLLLLPVVTAIFHRYVPLIFPWNLGYPWLWARLPAFQLAEFVGFDGLGVLTLFLNLALLAAWERRKERAGALILGGTAAFLLLFNWAGWAAGRGQPVPDAEARVLVVQGNVGNFEKIYAEKGLGFRDDVVGRYFRLTAQGLRRAGERAPDFVVWPETAFPEVIRADRMDAEYTGALRSFVRIGNVALVTGAIGHDEAKRKPTNAMFFFDRDGTLR
;
A
#
# COMPACT_ATOMS: atom_id res chain seq x y z
N MET A 1 -0.32 -14.72 19.00
CA MET A 1 -1.64 -14.06 18.91
C MET A 1 -1.55 -12.55 19.12
N LEU A 2 -1.05 -12.04 20.26
CA LEU A 2 -1.03 -10.60 20.55
C LEU A 2 -0.33 -9.77 19.47
N THR A 3 0.83 -10.20 18.96
CA THR A 3 1.50 -9.54 17.82
C THR A 3 0.60 -9.41 16.59
N GLY A 4 -0.14 -10.45 16.23
CA GLY A 4 -1.06 -10.39 15.08
C GLY A 4 -2.18 -9.36 15.28
N LEU A 5 -2.75 -9.28 16.49
CA LEU A 5 -3.72 -8.25 16.84
C LEU A 5 -3.09 -6.85 16.77
N LEU A 6 -1.90 -6.66 17.37
CA LEU A 6 -1.21 -5.38 17.39
C LEU A 6 -0.86 -4.88 15.98
N ILE A 7 -0.35 -5.76 15.12
CA ILE A 7 -0.07 -5.40 13.73
C ILE A 7 -1.38 -5.09 12.99
N GLY A 8 -2.36 -6.00 13.02
CA GLY A 8 -3.61 -5.87 12.28
C GLY A 8 -4.41 -4.62 12.65
N THR A 9 -4.38 -4.20 13.93
CA THR A 9 -5.07 -3.00 14.42
C THR A 9 -4.22 -1.73 14.41
N SER A 10 -3.02 -1.76 13.80
CA SER A 10 -2.13 -0.59 13.66
C SER A 10 -2.02 -0.08 12.22
N TYR A 11 -2.89 -0.56 11.34
CA TYR A 11 -2.99 -0.15 9.94
C TYR A 11 -4.38 0.40 9.62
N ILE A 12 -4.49 1.07 8.48
CA ILE A 12 -5.76 1.58 7.98
C ILE A 12 -6.84 0.48 8.05
N PRO A 13 -8.02 0.76 8.62
CA PRO A 13 -8.51 2.08 9.07
C PRO A 13 -8.13 2.49 10.50
N PHE A 14 -7.37 1.66 11.22
CA PHE A 14 -7.00 1.90 12.61
C PHE A 14 -5.78 2.85 12.71
N PRO A 15 -5.65 3.65 13.80
CA PRO A 15 -4.46 4.43 14.03
C PRO A 15 -3.23 3.53 14.29
N PRO A 16 -2.00 3.97 13.95
CA PRO A 16 -0.79 3.16 14.07
C PRO A 16 -0.25 3.09 15.50
N TRP A 17 -1.09 2.75 16.45
CA TRP A 17 -0.85 2.85 17.89
C TRP A 17 0.22 1.89 18.42
N ALA A 18 0.36 0.71 17.83
CA ALA A 18 1.28 -0.32 18.31
C ALA A 18 2.56 -0.44 17.49
N LEU A 19 2.82 0.48 16.55
CA LEU A 19 3.95 0.45 15.63
C LEU A 19 5.30 0.10 16.29
N LEU A 20 5.57 0.71 17.44
CA LEU A 20 6.88 0.61 18.10
C LEU A 20 7.07 -0.69 18.90
N PHE A 21 6.00 -1.45 19.17
CA PHE A 21 6.05 -2.64 20.02
C PHE A 21 5.24 -3.84 19.50
N CYS A 22 4.72 -3.77 18.28
CA CYS A 22 3.83 -4.79 17.72
C CYS A 22 4.53 -6.16 17.57
N HIS A 23 5.84 -6.23 17.36
CA HIS A 23 6.60 -7.49 17.28
C HIS A 23 7.09 -8.01 18.64
N VAL A 24 7.13 -7.15 19.66
CA VAL A 24 7.68 -7.48 20.98
C VAL A 24 7.06 -8.74 21.60
N PRO A 25 5.71 -8.94 21.60
CA PRO A 25 5.14 -10.13 22.21
C PRO A 25 5.56 -11.44 21.54
N LEU A 26 5.68 -11.45 20.20
CA LEU A 26 6.12 -12.62 19.46
C LEU A 26 7.60 -12.90 19.72
N TRP A 27 8.43 -11.86 19.74
CA TRP A 27 9.87 -12.02 20.01
C TRP A 27 10.14 -12.48 21.45
N ILE A 28 9.38 -12.00 22.44
CA ILE A 28 9.44 -12.53 23.82
C ILE A 28 9.11 -14.02 23.83
N PHE A 29 8.07 -14.43 23.09
CA PHE A 29 7.68 -15.83 22.97
C PHE A 29 8.81 -16.65 22.34
N TRP A 30 9.38 -16.23 21.19
CA TRP A 30 10.48 -16.95 20.54
C TRP A 30 11.72 -17.07 21.44
N LEU A 31 12.07 -16.00 22.15
CA LEU A 31 13.24 -15.96 23.03
C LEU A 31 13.11 -16.88 24.26
N ARG A 32 11.90 -17.25 24.63
CA ARG A 32 11.60 -18.17 25.76
C ARG A 32 11.39 -19.60 25.30
N GLU A 33 11.15 -19.79 24.01
CA GLU A 33 10.72 -21.06 23.45
C GLU A 33 11.92 -21.85 22.91
N GLY A 34 12.11 -23.08 23.41
CA GLY A 34 13.18 -23.97 22.95
C GLY A 34 12.81 -24.80 21.71
N SER A 35 11.52 -24.97 21.44
CA SER A 35 11.03 -25.86 20.37
C SER A 35 10.80 -25.08 19.07
N ILE A 36 11.51 -25.45 18.01
CA ILE A 36 11.32 -24.90 16.66
C ILE A 36 9.84 -25.00 16.22
N ARG A 37 9.19 -26.14 16.49
CA ARG A 37 7.78 -26.33 16.13
C ARG A 37 6.88 -25.28 16.78
N ARG A 38 7.11 -24.93 18.05
CA ARG A 38 6.32 -23.90 18.75
C ARG A 38 6.65 -22.49 18.25
N VAL A 39 7.90 -22.20 17.91
CA VAL A 39 8.32 -20.95 17.26
C VAL A 39 7.55 -20.75 15.95
N LEU A 40 7.48 -21.78 15.11
CA LEU A 40 6.74 -21.77 13.84
C LEU A 40 5.25 -21.51 14.05
N TRP A 41 4.63 -22.24 14.99
CA TRP A 41 3.21 -22.05 15.32
C TRP A 41 2.92 -20.65 15.85
N GLY A 42 3.81 -20.08 16.66
CA GLY A 42 3.69 -18.72 17.16
C GLY A 42 3.74 -17.69 16.04
N GLY A 43 4.67 -17.84 15.10
CA GLY A 43 4.79 -17.01 13.90
C GLY A 43 3.57 -17.14 12.99
N TRP A 44 3.14 -18.37 12.71
CA TRP A 44 1.97 -18.65 11.88
C TRP A 44 0.69 -18.07 12.47
N LEU A 45 0.46 -18.26 13.76
CA LEU A 45 -0.74 -17.75 14.42
C LEU A 45 -0.77 -16.21 14.48
N ALA A 46 0.40 -15.58 14.69
CA ALA A 46 0.52 -14.12 14.65
C ALA A 46 0.18 -13.59 13.25
N GLN A 47 0.73 -14.21 12.21
CA GLN A 47 0.48 -13.86 10.83
C GLN A 47 -0.99 -14.11 10.42
N PHE A 48 -1.56 -15.25 10.77
CA PHE A 48 -2.95 -15.57 10.46
C PHE A 48 -3.91 -14.52 11.01
N LEU A 49 -3.74 -14.14 12.28
CA LEU A 49 -4.57 -13.09 12.91
C LEU A 49 -4.35 -11.71 12.29
N PHE A 50 -3.10 -11.35 12.01
CA PHE A 50 -2.79 -10.11 11.32
C PHE A 50 -3.47 -10.04 9.95
N CYS A 51 -3.38 -11.12 9.16
CA CYS A 51 -4.03 -11.19 7.86
C CYS A 51 -5.56 -11.16 7.97
N LEU A 52 -6.12 -11.84 8.95
CA LEU A 52 -7.58 -11.87 9.17
C LEU A 52 -8.13 -10.47 9.45
N ILE A 53 -7.39 -9.63 10.19
CA ILE A 53 -7.80 -8.26 10.49
C ILE A 53 -7.47 -7.32 9.31
N GLY A 54 -6.23 -7.33 8.82
CA GLY A 54 -5.75 -6.37 7.82
C GLY A 54 -6.25 -6.64 6.40
N PHE A 55 -6.58 -7.90 6.09
CA PHE A 55 -6.98 -8.32 4.74
C PHE A 55 -8.38 -8.95 4.68
N HIS A 56 -9.25 -8.67 5.66
CA HIS A 56 -10.64 -9.17 5.65
C HIS A 56 -11.39 -8.84 4.35
N TRP A 57 -11.03 -7.74 3.69
CA TRP A 57 -11.59 -7.30 2.42
C TRP A 57 -11.34 -8.29 1.26
N VAL A 58 -10.40 -9.25 1.39
CA VAL A 58 -10.15 -10.31 0.40
C VAL A 58 -11.41 -11.15 0.19
N ALA A 59 -12.17 -11.45 1.25
CA ALA A 59 -13.45 -12.16 1.11
C ALA A 59 -14.47 -11.34 0.30
N TYR A 60 -14.56 -10.05 0.58
CA TYR A 60 -15.44 -9.15 -0.18
C TYR A 60 -15.02 -9.10 -1.66
N THR A 61 -13.73 -8.98 -1.93
CA THR A 61 -13.19 -8.98 -3.29
C THR A 61 -13.51 -10.29 -4.02
N ALA A 62 -13.31 -11.44 -3.38
CA ALA A 62 -13.64 -12.74 -3.97
C ALA A 62 -15.14 -12.88 -4.26
N HIS A 63 -16.00 -12.33 -3.38
CA HIS A 63 -17.45 -12.33 -3.60
C HIS A 63 -17.86 -11.41 -4.74
N GLU A 64 -17.51 -10.12 -4.67
CA GLU A 64 -17.96 -9.10 -5.61
C GLU A 64 -17.31 -9.23 -7.00
N PHE A 65 -16.00 -9.50 -7.05
CA PHE A 65 -15.25 -9.55 -8.31
C PHE A 65 -15.11 -10.97 -8.85
N GLY A 66 -14.92 -11.94 -7.96
CA GLY A 66 -14.82 -13.34 -8.31
C GLY A 66 -16.18 -14.01 -8.52
N GLN A 67 -17.30 -13.31 -8.23
CA GLN A 67 -18.67 -13.86 -8.29
C GLN A 67 -18.82 -15.14 -7.45
N MET A 68 -18.03 -15.26 -6.40
CA MET A 68 -18.03 -16.45 -5.54
C MET A 68 -19.13 -16.36 -4.48
N PRO A 69 -19.84 -17.45 -4.17
CA PRO A 69 -20.74 -17.48 -3.02
C PRO A 69 -19.95 -17.25 -1.73
N TRP A 70 -20.57 -16.59 -0.74
CA TRP A 70 -19.91 -16.22 0.52
C TRP A 70 -19.12 -17.34 1.22
N PRO A 71 -19.60 -18.60 1.30
CA PRO A 71 -18.80 -19.66 1.92
C PRO A 71 -17.46 -19.89 1.22
N LEU A 72 -17.43 -19.82 -0.12
CA LEU A 72 -16.21 -19.97 -0.90
C LEU A 72 -15.30 -18.74 -0.77
N ALA A 73 -15.86 -17.54 -0.77
CA ALA A 73 -15.14 -16.29 -0.55
C ALA A 73 -14.46 -16.26 0.84
N LEU A 74 -15.14 -16.74 1.87
CA LEU A 74 -14.56 -16.90 3.22
C LEU A 74 -13.45 -17.96 3.24
N LEU A 75 -13.59 -19.07 2.53
CA LEU A 75 -12.53 -20.07 2.39
C LEU A 75 -11.29 -19.45 1.73
N VAL A 76 -11.45 -18.64 0.68
CA VAL A 76 -10.35 -17.90 0.04
C VAL A 76 -9.63 -17.00 1.04
N LEU A 77 -10.37 -16.25 1.87
CA LEU A 77 -9.77 -15.44 2.94
C LEU A 77 -8.99 -16.30 3.93
N LEU A 78 -9.54 -17.41 4.40
CA LEU A 78 -8.85 -18.29 5.36
C LEU A 78 -7.57 -18.89 4.78
N LEU A 79 -7.60 -19.31 3.50
CA LEU A 79 -6.41 -19.80 2.79
C LEU A 79 -5.38 -18.67 2.62
N PHE A 80 -5.82 -17.46 2.28
CA PHE A 80 -4.95 -16.29 2.23
C PHE A 80 -4.31 -16.01 3.60
N CYS A 81 -5.08 -16.03 4.69
CA CYS A 81 -4.56 -15.84 6.05
C CYS A 81 -3.54 -16.93 6.42
N ALA A 82 -3.75 -18.17 5.96
CA ALA A 82 -2.86 -19.26 6.24
C ALA A 82 -1.52 -19.20 5.50
N PHE A 83 -1.52 -18.72 4.24
CA PHE A 83 -0.39 -18.85 3.33
C PHE A 83 0.07 -17.54 2.66
N GLY A 84 -0.72 -16.48 2.71
CA GLY A 84 -0.46 -15.23 1.96
C GLY A 84 0.75 -14.41 2.44
N HIS A 85 1.18 -14.61 3.70
CA HIS A 85 2.24 -13.81 4.33
C HIS A 85 3.15 -14.66 5.22
N LEU A 86 3.95 -15.56 4.66
CA LEU A 86 4.78 -16.51 5.43
C LEU A 86 6.05 -15.90 6.05
N TYR A 87 6.26 -14.58 5.98
CA TYR A 87 7.49 -13.96 6.43
C TYR A 87 7.78 -14.15 7.94
N LEU A 88 6.76 -14.09 8.82
CA LEU A 88 6.95 -14.32 10.26
C LEU A 88 7.31 -15.78 10.56
N VAL A 89 6.73 -16.72 9.82
CA VAL A 89 7.05 -18.14 9.98
C VAL A 89 8.49 -18.42 9.58
N LEU A 90 8.90 -17.90 8.42
CA LEU A 90 10.25 -18.11 7.88
C LEU A 90 11.31 -17.36 8.70
N ALA A 91 10.99 -16.15 9.18
CA ALA A 91 11.87 -15.43 10.11
C ALA A 91 12.07 -16.20 11.42
N GLY A 92 10.99 -16.74 11.99
CA GLY A 92 11.05 -17.56 13.20
C GLY A 92 11.83 -18.86 13.00
N LEU A 93 11.64 -19.53 11.86
CA LEU A 93 12.40 -20.73 11.51
C LEU A 93 13.89 -20.44 11.42
N SER A 94 14.24 -19.41 10.63
CA SER A 94 15.64 -19.03 10.45
C SER A 94 16.30 -18.58 11.75
N TRP A 95 15.58 -17.77 12.54
CA TRP A 95 16.05 -17.38 13.86
C TRP A 95 16.33 -18.60 14.78
N ALA A 96 15.41 -19.56 14.83
CA ALA A 96 15.56 -20.75 15.68
C ALA A 96 16.71 -21.65 15.21
N ILE A 97 16.84 -21.87 13.91
CA ILE A 97 17.94 -22.65 13.32
C ILE A 97 19.29 -22.01 13.63
N LEU A 98 19.42 -20.69 13.42
CA LEU A 98 20.66 -19.96 13.66
C LEU A 98 21.01 -19.93 15.14
N ARG A 99 20.02 -19.70 16.03
CA ARG A 99 20.21 -19.81 17.48
C ARG A 99 20.82 -21.13 17.88
N ASP A 100 20.24 -22.23 17.41
CA ASP A 100 20.60 -23.59 17.84
C ASP A 100 21.91 -24.04 17.21
N ARG A 101 22.13 -23.75 15.90
CA ARG A 101 23.36 -24.18 15.20
C ARG A 101 24.60 -23.39 15.60
N LEU A 102 24.44 -22.10 15.88
CA LEU A 102 25.57 -21.23 16.20
C LEU A 102 25.76 -21.02 17.70
N GLY A 103 24.90 -21.60 18.53
CA GLY A 103 24.98 -21.44 19.98
C GLY A 103 24.91 -19.97 20.42
N LEU A 104 24.06 -19.17 19.80
CA LEU A 104 24.03 -17.72 19.98
C LEU A 104 23.72 -17.32 21.43
N GLY A 105 24.53 -16.41 21.98
CA GLY A 105 24.24 -15.78 23.26
C GLY A 105 23.02 -14.83 23.20
N ARG A 106 22.48 -14.43 24.35
CA ARG A 106 21.24 -13.65 24.46
C ARG A 106 21.26 -12.39 23.62
N THR A 107 22.33 -11.61 23.66
CA THR A 107 22.47 -10.36 22.88
C THR A 107 22.44 -10.62 21.38
N GLN A 108 23.10 -11.67 20.91
CA GLN A 108 23.12 -12.06 19.50
C GLN A 108 21.72 -12.51 19.04
N GLN A 109 21.02 -13.29 19.88
CA GLN A 109 19.63 -13.68 19.61
C GLN A 109 18.71 -12.48 19.46
N LEU A 110 18.84 -11.47 20.35
CA LEU A 110 18.09 -10.23 20.27
C LEU A 110 18.35 -9.45 18.97
N LEU A 111 19.64 -9.26 18.62
CA LEU A 111 20.01 -8.54 17.41
C LEU A 111 19.59 -9.26 16.12
N LEU A 112 19.55 -10.58 16.16
CA LEU A 112 19.13 -11.39 15.01
C LEU A 112 17.62 -11.25 14.70
N LEU A 113 16.77 -10.98 15.68
CA LEU A 113 15.31 -10.88 15.51
C LEU A 113 14.88 -9.86 14.44
N PRO A 114 15.26 -8.56 14.54
CA PRO A 114 14.88 -7.58 13.53
C PRO A 114 15.51 -7.87 12.18
N VAL A 115 16.75 -8.41 12.16
CA VAL A 115 17.48 -8.71 10.92
C VAL A 115 16.76 -9.79 10.10
N VAL A 116 16.47 -10.95 10.71
CA VAL A 116 15.75 -12.01 9.99
C VAL A 116 14.32 -11.58 9.62
N THR A 117 13.65 -10.84 10.51
CA THR A 117 12.31 -10.34 10.22
C THR A 117 12.33 -9.39 9.02
N ALA A 118 13.29 -8.46 8.95
CA ALA A 118 13.45 -7.54 7.83
C ALA A 118 13.76 -8.27 6.51
N ILE A 119 14.69 -9.23 6.53
CA ILE A 119 15.07 -10.02 5.35
C ILE A 119 13.84 -10.76 4.80
N PHE A 120 13.14 -11.50 5.64
CA PHE A 120 11.99 -12.26 5.16
C PHE A 120 10.80 -11.37 4.80
N HIS A 121 10.60 -10.25 5.49
CA HIS A 121 9.60 -9.26 5.10
C HIS A 121 9.88 -8.67 3.71
N ARG A 122 11.15 -8.45 3.34
CA ARG A 122 11.53 -7.86 2.06
C ARG A 122 11.53 -8.85 0.90
N TYR A 123 11.94 -10.10 1.13
CA TYR A 123 12.22 -11.03 0.04
C TYR A 123 11.20 -12.17 -0.11
N VAL A 124 10.34 -12.42 0.87
CA VAL A 124 9.24 -13.38 0.72
C VAL A 124 8.20 -12.77 -0.21
N PRO A 125 7.83 -13.48 -1.30
CA PRO A 125 6.77 -13.00 -2.18
C PRO A 125 5.45 -12.81 -1.40
N LEU A 126 4.86 -11.64 -1.55
CA LEU A 126 3.57 -11.28 -0.96
C LEU A 126 2.55 -11.13 -2.07
N ILE A 127 1.36 -11.71 -1.90
CA ILE A 127 0.25 -11.53 -2.84
C ILE A 127 -0.17 -10.06 -2.86
N PHE A 128 -0.30 -9.45 -1.67
CA PHE A 128 -0.53 -8.02 -1.52
C PHE A 128 0.64 -7.41 -0.74
N PRO A 129 1.30 -6.37 -1.30
CA PRO A 129 2.39 -5.70 -0.62
C PRO A 129 1.94 -5.15 0.74
N TRP A 130 2.69 -5.48 1.76
CA TRP A 130 2.53 -4.93 3.10
C TRP A 130 3.86 -4.34 3.51
N ASN A 131 3.90 -3.10 4.00
CA ASN A 131 5.14 -2.46 4.35
C ASN A 131 5.09 -1.84 5.74
N LEU A 132 6.03 -2.21 6.60
CA LEU A 132 6.15 -1.71 7.97
C LEU A 132 6.54 -0.22 8.04
N GLY A 133 6.89 0.39 6.93
CA GLY A 133 7.15 1.83 6.83
C GLY A 133 5.88 2.68 6.67
N TYR A 134 4.78 2.13 6.12
CA TYR A 134 3.55 2.90 5.92
C TYR A 134 2.94 3.52 7.19
N PRO A 135 2.99 2.90 8.37
CA PRO A 135 2.50 3.51 9.59
C PRO A 135 3.14 4.86 9.94
N TRP A 136 4.38 5.14 9.50
CA TRP A 136 5.01 6.45 9.68
C TRP A 136 4.28 7.55 8.92
N LEU A 137 3.89 7.27 7.67
CA LEU A 137 3.07 8.16 6.86
C LEU A 137 1.66 8.30 7.45
N TRP A 138 1.04 7.18 7.84
CA TRP A 138 -0.30 7.14 8.40
C TRP A 138 -0.40 7.90 9.73
N ALA A 139 0.64 7.84 10.56
CA ALA A 139 0.77 8.63 11.78
C ALA A 139 1.08 10.10 11.52
N ARG A 140 1.29 10.51 10.26
CA ARG A 140 1.72 11.86 9.86
C ARG A 140 2.99 12.33 10.59
N LEU A 141 3.87 11.39 10.91
CA LEU A 141 5.14 11.70 11.57
C LEU A 141 6.08 12.36 10.55
N PRO A 142 6.70 13.52 10.84
CA PRO A 142 7.61 14.17 9.92
C PRO A 142 8.74 13.28 9.41
N ALA A 143 9.16 12.30 10.21
CA ALA A 143 10.17 11.30 9.88
C ALA A 143 9.85 10.50 8.59
N PHE A 144 8.59 10.45 8.14
CA PHE A 144 8.26 9.75 6.89
C PHE A 144 8.93 10.40 5.67
N GLN A 145 9.26 11.69 5.70
CA GLN A 145 10.00 12.38 4.64
C GLN A 145 11.38 11.76 4.39
N LEU A 146 11.96 11.12 5.39
CA LEU A 146 13.23 10.43 5.25
C LEU A 146 13.13 9.16 4.39
N ALA A 147 11.91 8.74 4.02
CA ALA A 147 11.70 7.71 3.00
C ALA A 147 12.31 8.08 1.64
N GLU A 148 12.53 9.37 1.36
CA GLU A 148 13.26 9.85 0.17
C GLU A 148 14.67 9.24 0.09
N PHE A 149 15.32 9.04 1.25
CA PHE A 149 16.70 8.52 1.33
C PHE A 149 16.77 7.01 1.53
N VAL A 150 15.86 6.45 2.31
CA VAL A 150 15.92 5.03 2.73
C VAL A 150 14.77 4.18 2.21
N GLY A 151 13.82 4.77 1.52
CA GLY A 151 12.57 4.11 1.10
C GLY A 151 11.67 3.72 2.26
N PHE A 152 10.48 3.23 1.96
CA PHE A 152 9.58 2.68 2.98
C PHE A 152 10.14 1.40 3.61
N ASP A 153 10.95 0.63 2.88
CA ASP A 153 11.63 -0.55 3.43
C ASP A 153 12.62 -0.16 4.53
N GLY A 154 13.38 0.93 4.35
CA GLY A 154 14.28 1.46 5.38
C GLY A 154 13.53 1.93 6.64
N LEU A 155 12.38 2.59 6.48
CA LEU A 155 11.50 2.93 7.61
C LEU A 155 10.95 1.66 8.29
N GLY A 156 10.66 0.61 7.51
CA GLY A 156 10.25 -0.69 8.02
C GLY A 156 11.33 -1.36 8.87
N VAL A 157 12.57 -1.35 8.40
CA VAL A 157 13.75 -1.83 9.16
C VAL A 157 13.89 -1.03 10.46
N LEU A 158 13.79 0.29 10.40
CA LEU A 158 13.82 1.14 11.58
C LEU A 158 12.73 0.77 12.59
N THR A 159 11.50 0.53 12.12
CA THR A 159 10.39 0.06 12.96
C THR A 159 10.78 -1.21 13.74
N LEU A 160 11.40 -2.19 13.08
CA LEU A 160 11.84 -3.42 13.73
C LEU A 160 12.94 -3.16 14.77
N PHE A 161 13.91 -2.29 14.49
CA PHE A 161 14.95 -1.94 15.47
C PHE A 161 14.39 -1.14 16.66
N LEU A 162 13.36 -0.33 16.47
CA LEU A 162 12.66 0.33 17.58
C LEU A 162 11.90 -0.68 18.46
N ASN A 163 11.26 -1.69 17.84
CA ASN A 163 10.69 -2.81 18.60
C ASN A 163 11.77 -3.55 19.41
N LEU A 164 12.96 -3.77 18.82
CA LEU A 164 14.09 -4.35 19.55
C LEU A 164 14.53 -3.47 20.72
N ALA A 165 14.67 -2.16 20.51
CA ALA A 165 15.09 -1.22 21.55
C ALA A 165 14.11 -1.26 22.74
N LEU A 166 12.81 -1.26 22.47
CA LEU A 166 11.78 -1.37 23.53
C LEU A 166 11.83 -2.73 24.23
N LEU A 167 12.05 -3.82 23.48
CA LEU A 167 12.25 -5.15 24.09
C LEU A 167 13.47 -5.18 24.99
N ALA A 168 14.59 -4.64 24.54
CA ALA A 168 15.84 -4.59 25.30
C ALA A 168 15.71 -3.69 26.56
N ALA A 169 15.01 -2.55 26.44
CA ALA A 169 14.69 -1.71 27.59
C ALA A 169 13.81 -2.44 28.60
N TRP A 170 12.81 -3.20 28.11
CA TRP A 170 11.93 -4.01 28.97
C TRP A 170 12.69 -5.14 29.70
N GLU A 171 13.59 -5.83 29.01
CA GLU A 171 14.41 -6.88 29.64
C GLU A 171 15.29 -6.31 30.76
N ARG A 172 15.82 -5.09 30.56
CA ARG A 172 16.70 -4.39 31.51
C ARG A 172 16.00 -3.35 32.39
N ARG A 173 14.65 -3.40 32.51
CA ARG A 173 13.87 -2.38 33.21
C ARG A 173 14.19 -2.17 34.69
N LYS A 174 14.87 -3.13 35.32
CA LYS A 174 15.34 -3.04 36.70
C LYS A 174 16.75 -2.45 36.81
N GLU A 175 17.42 -2.21 35.69
CA GLU A 175 18.78 -1.71 35.59
C GLU A 175 18.75 -0.25 35.04
N ARG A 176 19.78 0.53 35.33
CA ARG A 176 19.98 1.85 34.71
C ARG A 176 20.05 1.76 33.18
N ALA A 177 20.58 0.68 32.66
CA ALA A 177 20.67 0.42 31.24
C ALA A 177 19.29 0.44 30.53
N GLY A 178 18.25 -0.08 31.17
CA GLY A 178 16.89 -0.02 30.62
C GLY A 178 16.38 1.40 30.43
N ALA A 179 16.59 2.26 31.44
CA ALA A 179 16.22 3.67 31.36
C ALA A 179 17.04 4.43 30.30
N LEU A 180 18.34 4.12 30.17
CA LEU A 180 19.21 4.71 29.15
C LEU A 180 18.79 4.30 27.73
N ILE A 181 18.44 3.03 27.50
CA ILE A 181 17.92 2.57 26.21
C ILE A 181 16.60 3.29 25.88
N LEU A 182 15.68 3.38 26.81
CA LEU A 182 14.40 4.06 26.58
C LEU A 182 14.61 5.55 26.29
N GLY A 183 15.43 6.24 27.08
CA GLY A 183 15.78 7.66 26.87
C GLY A 183 16.48 7.88 25.53
N GLY A 184 17.43 7.02 25.17
CA GLY A 184 18.12 7.05 23.87
C GLY A 184 17.16 6.82 22.69
N THR A 185 16.20 5.87 22.84
CA THR A 185 15.15 5.62 21.84
C THR A 185 14.23 6.84 21.67
N ALA A 186 13.83 7.47 22.76
CA ALA A 186 13.03 8.68 22.71
C ALA A 186 13.79 9.85 22.07
N ALA A 187 15.04 10.07 22.45
CA ALA A 187 15.90 11.09 21.85
C ALA A 187 16.13 10.85 20.36
N PHE A 188 16.37 9.60 19.96
CA PHE A 188 16.48 9.21 18.56
C PHE A 188 15.18 9.52 17.78
N LEU A 189 14.02 9.16 18.31
CA LEU A 189 12.72 9.45 17.66
C LEU A 189 12.50 10.96 17.50
N LEU A 190 12.85 11.76 18.50
CA LEU A 190 12.74 13.22 18.42
C LEU A 190 13.66 13.79 17.33
N LEU A 191 14.94 13.37 17.31
CA LEU A 191 15.92 13.81 16.31
C LEU A 191 15.53 13.34 14.91
N PHE A 192 15.04 12.11 14.76
CA PHE A 192 14.61 11.54 13.49
C PHE A 192 13.39 12.27 12.92
N ASN A 193 12.41 12.63 13.78
CA ASN A 193 11.28 13.46 13.37
C ASN A 193 11.69 14.90 13.05
N TRP A 194 12.63 15.46 13.81
CA TRP A 194 13.19 16.78 13.51
C TRP A 194 13.91 16.80 12.16
N ALA A 195 14.72 15.77 11.86
CA ALA A 195 15.39 15.64 10.56
C ALA A 195 14.39 15.51 9.41
N GLY A 196 13.32 14.71 9.56
CA GLY A 196 12.25 14.62 8.58
C GLY A 196 11.50 15.94 8.38
N TRP A 197 11.23 16.68 9.45
CA TRP A 197 10.65 18.02 9.35
C TRP A 197 11.57 19.01 8.62
N ALA A 198 12.88 18.99 8.91
CA ALA A 198 13.86 19.81 8.21
C ALA A 198 13.96 19.47 6.73
N ALA A 199 13.98 18.16 6.38
CA ALA A 199 13.95 17.69 5.00
C ALA A 199 12.70 18.16 4.24
N GLY A 200 11.52 18.07 4.88
CA GLY A 200 10.27 18.56 4.30
C GLY A 200 10.25 20.07 4.01
N ARG A 201 10.98 20.87 4.82
CA ARG A 201 11.13 22.32 4.59
C ARG A 201 12.12 22.66 3.49
N GLY A 202 13.05 21.79 3.19
CA GLY A 202 14.02 21.96 2.12
C GLY A 202 13.48 21.64 0.73
N GLN A 203 12.21 21.23 0.61
CA GLN A 203 11.59 20.96 -0.69
C GLN A 203 11.56 22.26 -1.54
N PRO A 204 11.93 22.17 -2.83
CA PRO A 204 11.87 23.34 -3.70
C PRO A 204 10.45 23.88 -3.77
N VAL A 205 10.33 25.20 -3.76
CA VAL A 205 9.04 25.85 -4.04
C VAL A 205 8.65 25.52 -5.49
N PRO A 206 7.42 25.07 -5.76
CA PRO A 206 6.99 24.77 -7.10
C PRO A 206 7.16 26.02 -8.02
N ASP A 207 7.77 25.82 -9.16
CA ASP A 207 7.95 26.90 -10.16
C ASP A 207 6.63 27.26 -10.85
N ALA A 208 5.65 26.37 -10.79
CA ALA A 208 4.33 26.56 -11.37
C ALA A 208 3.26 25.81 -10.58
N GLU A 209 2.05 26.34 -10.60
CA GLU A 209 0.85 25.71 -10.08
C GLU A 209 -0.07 25.30 -11.21
N ALA A 210 -0.65 24.11 -11.15
CA ALA A 210 -1.66 23.66 -12.08
C ALA A 210 -2.99 23.43 -11.36
N ARG A 211 -4.08 23.90 -11.94
CA ARG A 211 -5.44 23.60 -11.46
C ARG A 211 -5.93 22.34 -12.12
N VAL A 212 -6.24 21.33 -11.32
CA VAL A 212 -6.64 20.03 -11.81
C VAL A 212 -8.07 19.72 -11.37
N LEU A 213 -8.92 19.37 -12.33
CA LEU A 213 -10.24 18.82 -12.05
C LEU A 213 -10.14 17.28 -12.03
N VAL A 214 -10.15 16.69 -10.85
CA VAL A 214 -10.20 15.23 -10.70
C VAL A 214 -11.66 14.78 -10.73
N VAL A 215 -11.98 13.85 -11.63
CA VAL A 215 -13.33 13.32 -11.81
C VAL A 215 -13.37 11.87 -11.38
N GLN A 216 -14.13 11.59 -10.33
CA GLN A 216 -14.38 10.23 -9.84
C GLN A 216 -15.74 9.75 -10.30
N GLY A 217 -15.78 8.79 -11.23
CA GLY A 217 -17.01 8.27 -11.81
C GLY A 217 -17.81 7.37 -10.87
N ASN A 218 -17.16 6.80 -9.86
CA ASN A 218 -17.75 5.79 -8.96
C ASN A 218 -18.51 4.68 -9.73
N VAL A 219 -17.85 4.19 -10.79
CA VAL A 219 -18.39 3.11 -11.65
C VAL A 219 -18.13 1.78 -10.96
N GLY A 220 -19.18 0.97 -10.82
CA GLY A 220 -19.07 -0.38 -10.27
C GLY A 220 -18.25 -1.28 -11.19
N ASN A 221 -17.55 -2.25 -10.60
CA ASN A 221 -16.71 -3.14 -11.41
C ASN A 221 -17.48 -3.97 -12.41
N PHE A 222 -18.69 -4.37 -12.06
CA PHE A 222 -19.59 -5.08 -12.98
C PHE A 222 -19.86 -4.23 -14.22
N GLU A 223 -20.35 -2.99 -14.03
CA GLU A 223 -20.60 -2.03 -15.11
C GLU A 223 -19.35 -1.84 -15.98
N LYS A 224 -18.18 -1.71 -15.34
CA LYS A 224 -16.90 -1.52 -16.01
C LYS A 224 -16.48 -2.72 -16.86
N ILE A 225 -16.49 -3.94 -16.28
CA ILE A 225 -16.14 -5.16 -17.01
C ILE A 225 -17.07 -5.40 -18.21
N TYR A 226 -18.38 -5.17 -18.06
CA TYR A 226 -19.33 -5.33 -19.15
C TYR A 226 -19.15 -4.25 -20.22
N ALA A 227 -18.88 -3.01 -19.82
CA ALA A 227 -18.56 -1.92 -20.75
C ALA A 227 -17.27 -2.21 -21.55
N GLU A 228 -16.21 -2.67 -20.92
CA GLU A 228 -14.94 -3.03 -21.58
C GLU A 228 -15.12 -4.19 -22.57
N LYS A 229 -15.97 -5.19 -22.23
CA LYS A 229 -16.28 -6.31 -23.11
C LYS A 229 -17.29 -5.98 -24.22
N GLY A 230 -17.83 -4.75 -24.25
CA GLY A 230 -18.87 -4.35 -25.21
C GLY A 230 -20.23 -5.00 -24.98
N LEU A 231 -20.50 -5.47 -23.76
CA LEU A 231 -21.74 -6.14 -23.37
C LEU A 231 -22.79 -5.19 -22.76
N GLY A 232 -22.72 -3.90 -23.07
CA GLY A 232 -23.55 -2.83 -22.53
C GLY A 232 -22.79 -1.90 -21.59
N PHE A 233 -23.48 -0.91 -21.00
CA PHE A 233 -22.95 0.10 -20.07
C PHE A 233 -21.90 1.08 -20.61
N ARG A 234 -21.43 1.00 -21.86
CA ARG A 234 -20.48 1.95 -22.41
C ARG A 234 -21.00 3.37 -22.42
N ASP A 235 -22.23 3.56 -22.92
CA ASP A 235 -22.90 4.86 -22.95
C ASP A 235 -23.08 5.42 -21.55
N ASP A 236 -23.47 4.58 -20.59
CA ASP A 236 -23.67 4.99 -19.20
C ASP A 236 -22.36 5.43 -18.56
N VAL A 237 -21.29 4.67 -18.75
CA VAL A 237 -19.96 4.97 -18.20
C VAL A 237 -19.41 6.26 -18.82
N VAL A 238 -19.35 6.35 -20.14
CA VAL A 238 -18.84 7.53 -20.85
C VAL A 238 -19.69 8.77 -20.56
N GLY A 239 -21.04 8.61 -20.63
CA GLY A 239 -21.97 9.68 -20.32
C GLY A 239 -21.85 10.17 -18.87
N ARG A 240 -21.55 9.29 -17.92
CA ARG A 240 -21.30 9.64 -16.51
C ARG A 240 -20.06 10.52 -16.37
N TYR A 241 -18.94 10.15 -16.99
CA TYR A 241 -17.72 10.94 -16.98
C TYR A 241 -17.90 12.30 -17.66
N PHE A 242 -18.58 12.34 -18.81
CA PHE A 242 -18.90 13.60 -19.50
C PHE A 242 -19.74 14.52 -18.62
N ARG A 243 -20.82 14.02 -18.02
CA ARG A 243 -21.69 14.81 -17.12
C ARG A 243 -20.93 15.34 -15.91
N LEU A 244 -20.13 14.51 -15.24
CA LEU A 244 -19.38 14.92 -14.06
C LEU A 244 -18.31 15.96 -14.41
N THR A 245 -17.62 15.77 -15.53
CA THR A 245 -16.64 16.74 -16.05
C THR A 245 -17.33 18.08 -16.36
N ALA A 246 -18.42 18.06 -17.11
CA ALA A 246 -19.16 19.28 -17.44
C ALA A 246 -19.70 19.99 -16.19
N GLN A 247 -20.13 19.23 -15.16
CA GLN A 247 -20.54 19.81 -13.87
C GLN A 247 -19.34 20.46 -13.14
N GLY A 248 -18.19 19.78 -13.13
CA GLY A 248 -16.97 20.31 -12.53
C GLY A 248 -16.50 21.59 -13.20
N LEU A 249 -16.47 21.62 -14.54
CA LEU A 249 -16.10 22.82 -15.33
C LEU A 249 -17.06 23.99 -15.06
N ARG A 250 -18.37 23.74 -15.02
CA ARG A 250 -19.34 24.78 -14.67
C ARG A 250 -19.15 25.33 -13.25
N ARG A 251 -18.81 24.46 -12.27
CA ARG A 251 -18.56 24.89 -10.87
C ARG A 251 -17.26 25.68 -10.73
N ALA A 252 -16.27 25.39 -11.57
CA ALA A 252 -15.01 26.10 -11.57
C ALA A 252 -15.16 27.57 -12.06
N GLY A 253 -16.14 27.86 -12.91
CA GLY A 253 -16.42 29.21 -13.42
C GLY A 253 -15.19 29.84 -14.06
N GLU A 254 -14.84 31.06 -13.63
CA GLU A 254 -13.66 31.77 -14.13
C GLU A 254 -12.31 31.13 -13.77
N ARG A 255 -12.31 30.22 -12.78
CA ARG A 255 -11.12 29.48 -12.36
C ARG A 255 -11.01 28.16 -13.12
N ALA A 256 -11.10 28.21 -14.46
CA ALA A 256 -11.00 27.03 -15.29
C ALA A 256 -9.78 26.16 -14.94
N PRO A 257 -9.92 24.83 -14.90
CA PRO A 257 -8.79 23.93 -14.69
C PRO A 257 -7.87 23.93 -15.91
N ASP A 258 -6.58 23.71 -15.66
CA ASP A 258 -5.58 23.56 -16.73
C ASP A 258 -5.79 22.25 -17.46
N PHE A 259 -6.17 21.18 -16.73
CA PHE A 259 -6.56 19.90 -17.29
C PHE A 259 -7.49 19.12 -16.33
N VAL A 260 -8.16 18.15 -16.93
CA VAL A 260 -9.05 17.20 -16.25
C VAL A 260 -8.34 15.86 -16.11
N VAL A 261 -8.53 15.15 -14.99
CA VAL A 261 -8.01 13.82 -14.79
C VAL A 261 -9.16 12.85 -14.51
N TRP A 262 -9.24 11.79 -15.31
CA TRP A 262 -10.08 10.63 -15.08
C TRP A 262 -9.23 9.47 -14.56
N PRO A 263 -9.77 8.58 -13.73
CA PRO A 263 -9.00 7.50 -13.12
C PRO A 263 -8.56 6.42 -14.12
N GLU A 264 -7.82 5.45 -13.59
CA GLU A 264 -7.40 4.25 -14.31
C GLU A 264 -8.59 3.52 -14.95
N THR A 265 -8.44 3.15 -16.22
CA THR A 265 -9.47 2.47 -17.01
C THR A 265 -10.87 3.11 -16.92
N ALA A 266 -10.91 4.43 -16.86
CA ALA A 266 -12.16 5.19 -16.84
C ALA A 266 -12.88 5.15 -18.19
N PHE A 267 -12.12 5.04 -19.28
CA PHE A 267 -12.64 5.02 -20.62
C PHE A 267 -12.74 3.58 -21.15
N PRO A 268 -13.96 3.10 -21.48
CA PRO A 268 -14.20 1.67 -21.73
C PRO A 268 -13.97 1.23 -23.18
N GLU A 269 -13.23 2.00 -23.96
CA GLU A 269 -12.82 1.68 -25.32
C GLU A 269 -11.31 1.59 -25.44
N VAL A 270 -10.81 0.75 -26.37
CA VAL A 270 -9.39 0.67 -26.67
C VAL A 270 -8.99 1.89 -27.51
N ILE A 271 -8.15 2.75 -26.94
CA ILE A 271 -7.64 3.92 -27.64
C ILE A 271 -6.44 3.52 -28.50
N ARG A 272 -6.55 3.80 -29.80
CA ARG A 272 -5.52 3.52 -30.81
C ARG A 272 -5.30 4.73 -31.69
N ALA A 273 -4.03 5.05 -31.94
CA ALA A 273 -3.67 6.19 -32.77
C ALA A 273 -4.21 6.11 -34.22
N ASP A 274 -4.35 4.89 -34.75
CA ASP A 274 -4.89 4.61 -36.10
C ASP A 274 -6.44 4.60 -36.17
N ARG A 275 -7.14 4.70 -35.03
CA ARG A 275 -8.60 4.65 -34.94
C ARG A 275 -9.19 5.76 -34.05
N MET A 276 -8.67 6.96 -34.20
CA MET A 276 -9.09 8.10 -33.39
C MET A 276 -10.54 8.57 -33.67
N ASP A 277 -11.15 8.11 -34.75
CA ASP A 277 -12.54 8.38 -35.11
C ASP A 277 -13.51 7.26 -34.73
N ALA A 278 -13.05 6.25 -33.95
CA ALA A 278 -13.93 5.27 -33.36
C ALA A 278 -15.01 5.97 -32.51
N GLU A 279 -16.18 5.34 -32.38
CA GLU A 279 -17.40 5.96 -31.86
C GLU A 279 -17.18 6.74 -30.54
N TYR A 280 -16.67 6.07 -29.53
CA TYR A 280 -16.47 6.69 -28.20
C TYR A 280 -15.20 7.56 -28.16
N THR A 281 -14.13 7.18 -28.86
CA THR A 281 -12.91 7.96 -28.95
C THR A 281 -13.15 9.27 -29.71
N GLY A 282 -13.93 9.22 -30.79
CA GLY A 282 -14.35 10.42 -31.52
C GLY A 282 -15.26 11.35 -30.67
N ALA A 283 -16.18 10.76 -29.90
CA ALA A 283 -17.01 11.51 -28.95
C ALA A 283 -16.15 12.15 -27.84
N LEU A 284 -15.16 11.43 -27.31
CA LEU A 284 -14.22 11.95 -26.30
C LEU A 284 -13.42 13.14 -26.82
N ARG A 285 -12.86 13.03 -28.03
CA ARG A 285 -12.12 14.12 -28.69
C ARG A 285 -13.01 15.35 -28.89
N SER A 286 -14.23 15.15 -29.35
CA SER A 286 -15.21 16.21 -29.52
C SER A 286 -15.57 16.88 -28.19
N PHE A 287 -15.77 16.08 -27.13
CA PHE A 287 -16.05 16.56 -25.80
C PHE A 287 -14.89 17.44 -25.25
N VAL A 288 -13.64 16.99 -25.38
CA VAL A 288 -12.43 17.73 -24.98
C VAL A 288 -12.34 19.06 -25.71
N ARG A 289 -12.51 19.03 -27.04
CA ARG A 289 -12.48 20.23 -27.90
C ARG A 289 -13.58 21.23 -27.56
N ILE A 290 -14.80 20.80 -27.39
CA ILE A 290 -15.92 21.68 -27.02
C ILE A 290 -15.73 22.26 -25.63
N GLY A 291 -15.25 21.45 -24.67
CA GLY A 291 -14.94 21.88 -23.32
C GLY A 291 -13.69 22.79 -23.23
N ASN A 292 -12.90 22.88 -24.29
CA ASN A 292 -11.63 23.61 -24.36
C ASN A 292 -10.72 23.34 -23.16
N VAL A 293 -10.62 22.07 -22.75
CA VAL A 293 -9.83 21.66 -21.59
C VAL A 293 -9.07 20.37 -21.91
N ALA A 294 -7.78 20.32 -21.57
CA ALA A 294 -6.98 19.11 -21.72
C ALA A 294 -7.48 17.99 -20.80
N LEU A 295 -7.35 16.74 -21.25
CA LEU A 295 -7.81 15.57 -20.50
C LEU A 295 -6.71 14.52 -20.38
N VAL A 296 -6.49 14.05 -19.17
CA VAL A 296 -5.74 12.83 -18.87
C VAL A 296 -6.72 11.74 -18.49
N THR A 297 -6.70 10.60 -19.18
CA THR A 297 -7.59 9.47 -18.91
C THR A 297 -6.86 8.14 -18.94
N GLY A 298 -7.19 7.24 -18.02
CA GLY A 298 -6.80 5.84 -18.13
C GLY A 298 -7.73 5.11 -19.09
N ALA A 299 -7.16 4.29 -19.95
CA ALA A 299 -7.88 3.41 -20.88
C ALA A 299 -7.00 2.20 -21.26
N ILE A 300 -7.59 1.27 -21.99
CA ILE A 300 -6.84 0.19 -22.61
C ILE A 300 -6.19 0.74 -23.90
N GLY A 301 -4.86 0.64 -23.96
CA GLY A 301 -4.07 0.90 -25.16
C GLY A 301 -3.74 -0.39 -25.91
N HIS A 302 -3.11 -0.25 -27.05
CA HIS A 302 -2.59 -1.36 -27.82
C HIS A 302 -1.09 -1.16 -28.08
N ASP A 303 -0.27 -2.07 -27.56
CA ASP A 303 1.16 -2.13 -27.87
C ASP A 303 1.32 -2.84 -29.21
N GLU A 304 1.63 -2.06 -30.25
CA GLU A 304 1.78 -2.60 -31.61
C GLU A 304 2.93 -3.58 -31.74
N ALA A 305 4.03 -3.38 -30.99
CA ALA A 305 5.20 -4.25 -31.02
C ALA A 305 4.90 -5.61 -30.39
N LYS A 306 4.13 -5.64 -29.31
CA LYS A 306 3.77 -6.86 -28.58
C LYS A 306 2.43 -7.44 -28.98
N ARG A 307 1.64 -6.73 -29.80
CA ARG A 307 0.26 -7.10 -30.20
C ARG A 307 -0.63 -7.45 -29.00
N LYS A 308 -0.47 -6.74 -27.88
CA LYS A 308 -1.19 -7.01 -26.64
C LYS A 308 -1.88 -5.75 -26.13
N PRO A 309 -3.06 -5.88 -25.51
CA PRO A 309 -3.67 -4.78 -24.80
C PRO A 309 -2.79 -4.38 -23.61
N THR A 310 -2.68 -3.10 -23.36
CA THR A 310 -1.94 -2.51 -22.25
C THR A 310 -2.83 -1.57 -21.47
N ASN A 311 -2.70 -1.55 -20.16
CA ASN A 311 -3.28 -0.49 -19.34
C ASN A 311 -2.41 0.76 -19.53
N ALA A 312 -3.01 1.83 -20.04
CA ALA A 312 -2.28 3.02 -20.45
C ALA A 312 -3.00 4.30 -20.00
N MET A 313 -2.23 5.36 -19.91
CA MET A 313 -2.72 6.70 -19.67
C MET A 313 -2.57 7.51 -20.98
N PHE A 314 -3.63 8.21 -21.34
CA PHE A 314 -3.73 9.01 -22.55
C PHE A 314 -3.89 10.47 -22.20
N PHE A 315 -3.16 11.32 -22.90
CA PHE A 315 -3.27 12.77 -22.78
C PHE A 315 -3.86 13.35 -24.05
N PHE A 316 -5.03 13.97 -23.93
CA PHE A 316 -5.69 14.72 -25.00
C PHE A 316 -5.47 16.22 -24.76
N ASP A 317 -4.93 16.89 -25.75
CA ASP A 317 -4.80 18.34 -25.74
C ASP A 317 -6.19 19.01 -25.91
N ARG A 318 -6.29 20.31 -25.65
CA ARG A 318 -7.55 21.08 -25.71
C ARG A 318 -8.24 21.03 -27.09
N ASP A 319 -7.50 20.80 -28.15
CA ASP A 319 -8.03 20.61 -29.52
C ASP A 319 -8.52 19.18 -29.80
N GLY A 320 -8.42 18.27 -28.82
CA GLY A 320 -8.75 16.85 -28.93
C GLY A 320 -7.66 16.01 -29.60
N THR A 321 -6.46 16.53 -29.77
CA THR A 321 -5.31 15.78 -30.30
C THR A 321 -4.71 14.90 -29.21
N LEU A 322 -4.46 13.62 -29.51
CA LEU A 322 -3.72 12.70 -28.64
C LEU A 322 -2.22 13.05 -28.73
N ARG A 323 -1.59 13.19 -27.53
CA ARG A 323 -0.16 13.48 -27.39
C ARG A 323 0.62 12.24 -26.92
#